data_7f52de3375d9fc14d08890ab35613385
#
_entry.id   7f52de3375d9fc14d08890ab35613385
#
_cell.length_a   1.000
_cell.length_b   1.000
_cell.length_c   1.000
_cell.angle_alpha   90.00
_cell.angle_beta   90.00
_cell.angle_gamma   90.00
#
_symmetry.space_group_name_H-M   'P 1'
#
loop_
_entity.id
_entity.type
_entity.pdbx_description
1 polymer ?
#
loop_
_entity_poly.entity_id
_entity_poly.type
_entity_poly.pdbx_seq_one_letter_code
_entity_poly.pdbx_strand_id
1 'polypeptide(L)'
;MTLSAPAERRARDDIVRVMRRVWERGLLAAGDGNASVRLGPRRIAITPSGVLKAQLQPEQIVTIDERGRLLEGKVQPTSEIAMHLAVYRVRPDVQAVLHAHPPTAIALSLAGISLAQCILPEVVVALGAIPTATYATPGTLDVPASIEELIRGHNAVLLERHGTLTCGDDLEQAYGRLEVVEHTARITHLARQLGPIAPLTPDEVQRVQRAAESAGLIRAPADCSKCGVCRR
;
A
#
# COMPACT_ATOMS: atom_id res chain seq x y z
N MET A 1 -0.59 22.73 -8.81
CA MET A 1 -0.13 22.83 -10.22
C MET A 1 -0.39 21.51 -10.91
N THR A 2 -0.92 21.51 -12.14
CA THR A 2 -1.06 20.32 -12.98
C THR A 2 0.33 19.95 -13.52
N LEU A 3 0.66 18.67 -13.61
CA LEU A 3 1.91 18.22 -14.21
C LEU A 3 1.98 18.64 -15.69
N SER A 4 3.19 18.84 -16.19
CA SER A 4 3.42 19.02 -17.64
C SER A 4 3.21 17.70 -18.38
N ALA A 5 2.92 17.76 -19.68
CA ALA A 5 2.74 16.55 -20.49
C ALA A 5 3.88 15.52 -20.40
N PRO A 6 5.18 15.92 -20.36
CA PRO A 6 6.27 14.98 -20.11
C PRO A 6 6.23 14.33 -18.71
N ALA A 7 5.76 15.05 -17.68
CA ALA A 7 5.66 14.50 -16.34
C ALA A 7 4.47 13.53 -16.21
N GLU A 8 3.35 13.80 -16.87
CA GLU A 8 2.23 12.87 -16.97
C GLU A 8 2.61 11.57 -17.70
N ARG A 9 3.40 11.69 -18.79
CA ARG A 9 3.93 10.51 -19.48
C ARG A 9 4.82 9.67 -18.57
N ARG A 10 5.74 10.29 -17.85
CA ARG A 10 6.57 9.58 -16.87
C ARG A 10 5.73 8.86 -15.80
N ALA A 11 4.69 9.51 -15.29
CA ALA A 11 3.79 8.87 -14.32
C ALA A 11 3.12 7.60 -14.87
N ARG A 12 2.71 7.60 -16.15
CA ARG A 12 2.16 6.41 -16.83
C ARG A 12 3.21 5.33 -17.01
N ASP A 13 4.42 5.69 -17.43
CA ASP A 13 5.56 4.77 -17.58
C ASP A 13 5.93 4.15 -16.21
N ASP A 14 5.94 4.94 -15.14
CA ASP A 14 6.21 4.48 -13.77
C ASP A 14 5.13 3.50 -13.28
N ILE A 15 3.85 3.76 -13.54
CA ILE A 15 2.78 2.80 -13.23
C ILE A 15 3.03 1.46 -13.93
N VAL A 16 3.34 1.48 -15.21
CA VAL A 16 3.61 0.25 -15.98
C VAL A 16 4.81 -0.49 -15.43
N ARG A 17 5.90 0.23 -15.19
CA ARG A 17 7.16 -0.34 -14.66
C ARG A 17 6.94 -0.98 -13.28
N VAL A 18 6.28 -0.27 -12.37
CA VAL A 18 6.03 -0.78 -11.02
C VAL A 18 5.07 -1.97 -11.05
N MET A 19 3.96 -1.91 -11.79
CA MET A 19 3.02 -3.03 -11.88
C MET A 19 3.66 -4.29 -12.49
N ARG A 20 4.58 -4.14 -13.45
CA ARG A 20 5.36 -5.24 -14.00
C ARG A 20 6.27 -5.86 -12.93
N ARG A 21 7.01 -5.03 -12.16
CA ARG A 21 7.84 -5.52 -11.04
C ARG A 21 7.02 -6.27 -10.00
N VAL A 22 5.84 -5.76 -9.64
CA VAL A 22 4.93 -6.44 -8.69
C VAL A 22 4.54 -7.82 -9.22
N TRP A 23 4.23 -7.93 -10.52
CA TRP A 23 3.93 -9.20 -11.17
C TRP A 23 5.14 -10.15 -11.21
N GLU A 24 6.32 -9.67 -11.64
CA GLU A 24 7.57 -10.44 -11.71
C GLU A 24 7.98 -10.99 -10.34
N ARG A 25 7.68 -10.27 -9.26
CA ARG A 25 7.95 -10.70 -7.88
C ARG A 25 6.88 -11.66 -7.33
N GLY A 26 5.86 -12.00 -8.12
CA GLY A 26 4.76 -12.87 -7.69
C GLY A 26 3.89 -12.27 -6.59
N LEU A 27 3.79 -10.94 -6.55
CA LEU A 27 2.99 -10.20 -5.56
C LEU A 27 1.57 -9.89 -6.07
N LEU A 28 1.24 -10.36 -7.26
CA LEU A 28 -0.10 -10.39 -7.84
C LEU A 28 -0.20 -11.49 -8.90
N ALA A 29 -1.42 -11.85 -9.26
CA ALA A 29 -1.71 -12.82 -10.33
C ALA A 29 -2.53 -12.15 -11.45
N ALA A 30 -2.29 -12.57 -12.70
CA ALA A 30 -3.09 -12.18 -13.87
C ALA A 30 -3.40 -10.68 -13.95
N GLY A 31 -4.69 -10.33 -13.82
CA GLY A 31 -5.18 -8.95 -13.87
C GLY A 31 -5.35 -8.27 -12.52
N ASP A 32 -4.98 -8.93 -11.43
CA ASP A 32 -5.14 -8.42 -10.07
C ASP A 32 -4.24 -7.22 -9.78
N GLY A 33 -4.56 -6.52 -8.69
CA GLY A 33 -3.81 -5.35 -8.26
C GLY A 33 -3.96 -4.15 -9.17
N ASN A 34 -3.62 -3.00 -8.65
CA ASN A 34 -3.76 -1.71 -9.35
C ASN A 34 -2.86 -0.65 -8.70
N ALA A 35 -2.55 0.37 -9.47
CA ALA A 35 -1.74 1.49 -9.03
C ALA A 35 -2.31 2.80 -9.54
N SER A 36 -2.11 3.87 -8.77
CA SER A 36 -2.47 5.22 -9.20
C SER A 36 -1.43 6.25 -8.77
N VAL A 37 -1.38 7.37 -9.49
CA VAL A 37 -0.50 8.50 -9.23
C VAL A 37 -1.28 9.79 -9.39
N ARG A 38 -1.12 10.72 -8.47
CA ARG A 38 -1.70 12.05 -8.52
C ARG A 38 -0.96 12.90 -9.57
N LEU A 39 -1.66 13.37 -10.59
CA LEU A 39 -1.11 14.23 -11.67
C LEU A 39 -1.25 15.73 -11.37
N GLY A 40 -1.87 16.07 -10.26
CA GLY A 40 -2.16 17.43 -9.85
C GLY A 40 -3.57 17.55 -9.27
N PRO A 41 -4.07 18.76 -9.04
CA PRO A 41 -5.41 18.95 -8.53
C PRO A 41 -6.44 18.27 -9.43
N ARG A 42 -7.25 17.39 -8.85
CA ARG A 42 -8.39 16.72 -9.51
C ARG A 42 -8.01 15.82 -10.70
N ARG A 43 -6.75 15.38 -10.82
CA ARG A 43 -6.32 14.48 -11.90
C ARG A 43 -5.47 13.34 -11.31
N ILE A 44 -5.85 12.12 -11.59
CA ILE A 44 -5.20 10.90 -11.10
C ILE A 44 -5.03 9.96 -12.29
N ALA A 45 -3.79 9.54 -12.58
CA ALA A 45 -3.52 8.42 -13.47
C ALA A 45 -3.74 7.12 -12.70
N ILE A 46 -4.43 6.16 -13.32
CA ILE A 46 -4.76 4.89 -12.67
C ILE A 46 -4.79 3.74 -13.68
N THR A 47 -4.45 2.55 -13.23
CA THR A 47 -4.50 1.33 -14.04
C THR A 47 -5.92 1.04 -14.53
N PRO A 48 -6.07 0.49 -15.77
CA PRO A 48 -7.35 0.08 -16.30
C PRO A 48 -7.83 -1.25 -15.67
N SER A 49 -9.12 -1.51 -15.79
CA SER A 49 -9.73 -2.81 -15.53
C SER A 49 -9.46 -3.81 -16.66
N GLY A 50 -9.43 -5.11 -16.36
CA GLY A 50 -9.42 -6.18 -17.36
C GLY A 50 -8.11 -6.36 -18.15
N VAL A 51 -7.01 -5.72 -17.74
CA VAL A 51 -5.71 -5.85 -18.41
C VAL A 51 -4.75 -6.66 -17.55
N LEU A 52 -4.07 -7.65 -18.19
CA LEU A 52 -2.99 -8.41 -17.55
C LEU A 52 -1.83 -7.49 -17.20
N LYS A 53 -1.41 -7.47 -15.94
CA LYS A 53 -0.41 -6.50 -15.46
C LYS A 53 0.98 -6.71 -16.07
N ALA A 54 1.31 -7.95 -16.48
CA ALA A 54 2.52 -8.25 -17.22
C ALA A 54 2.57 -7.60 -18.63
N GLN A 55 1.40 -7.31 -19.21
CA GLN A 55 1.24 -6.77 -20.58
C GLN A 55 0.77 -5.32 -20.60
N LEU A 56 0.67 -4.68 -19.45
CA LEU A 56 0.20 -3.30 -19.33
C LEU A 56 1.10 -2.35 -20.12
N GLN A 57 0.48 -1.41 -20.86
CA GLN A 57 1.15 -0.40 -21.67
C GLN A 57 0.78 1.01 -21.17
N PRO A 58 1.66 2.00 -21.32
CA PRO A 58 1.40 3.38 -20.86
C PRO A 58 0.14 4.00 -21.45
N GLU A 59 -0.19 3.67 -22.71
CA GLU A 59 -1.37 4.17 -23.43
C GLU A 59 -2.69 3.63 -22.87
N GLN A 60 -2.63 2.55 -22.09
CA GLN A 60 -3.80 1.95 -21.44
C GLN A 60 -4.10 2.58 -20.07
N ILE A 61 -3.12 3.31 -19.49
CA ILE A 61 -3.34 4.04 -18.25
C ILE A 61 -4.35 5.15 -18.49
N VAL A 62 -5.40 5.18 -17.68
CA VAL A 62 -6.47 6.17 -17.78
C VAL A 62 -6.26 7.30 -16.77
N THR A 63 -6.85 8.46 -17.07
CA THR A 63 -6.90 9.59 -16.12
C THR A 63 -8.33 9.78 -15.66
N ILE A 64 -8.50 9.93 -14.35
CA ILE A 64 -9.77 10.16 -13.69
C ILE A 64 -9.74 11.46 -12.88
N ASP A 65 -10.92 11.97 -12.53
CA ASP A 65 -11.04 13.04 -11.55
C ASP A 65 -11.16 12.48 -10.11
N GLU A 66 -11.20 13.36 -9.13
CA GLU A 66 -11.36 13.05 -7.71
C GLU A 66 -12.68 12.37 -7.33
N ARG A 67 -13.65 12.33 -8.27
CA ARG A 67 -14.94 11.63 -8.13
C ARG A 67 -14.95 10.30 -8.88
N GLY A 68 -13.82 9.93 -9.48
CA GLY A 68 -13.69 8.68 -10.23
C GLY A 68 -14.22 8.75 -11.67
N ARG A 69 -14.59 9.94 -12.18
CA ARG A 69 -15.07 10.07 -13.57
C ARG A 69 -13.87 10.03 -14.50
N LEU A 70 -14.00 9.25 -15.57
CA LEU A 70 -13.00 9.16 -16.64
C LEU A 70 -12.84 10.53 -17.33
N LEU A 71 -11.62 11.04 -17.34
CA LEU A 71 -11.23 12.27 -18.05
C LEU A 71 -10.51 11.94 -19.36
N GLU A 72 -9.61 10.94 -19.32
CA GLU A 72 -8.81 10.53 -20.49
C GLU A 72 -8.62 9.01 -20.48
N GLY A 73 -8.65 8.43 -21.67
CA GLY A 73 -8.47 7.00 -21.90
C GLY A 73 -9.64 6.39 -22.64
N LYS A 74 -9.47 5.13 -23.10
CA LYS A 74 -10.46 4.41 -23.93
C LYS A 74 -11.08 3.21 -23.20
N VAL A 75 -10.60 2.91 -21.99
CA VAL A 75 -11.01 1.74 -21.18
C VAL A 75 -11.49 2.21 -19.82
N GLN A 76 -12.23 1.36 -19.13
CA GLN A 76 -12.69 1.66 -17.78
C GLN A 76 -11.51 1.61 -16.79
N PRO A 77 -11.46 2.50 -15.79
CA PRO A 77 -10.52 2.40 -14.69
C PRO A 77 -10.77 1.12 -13.90
N THR A 78 -9.80 0.73 -13.05
CA THR A 78 -9.95 -0.40 -12.13
C THR A 78 -11.27 -0.35 -11.36
N SER A 79 -11.87 -1.51 -11.08
CA SER A 79 -13.06 -1.61 -10.24
C SER A 79 -12.83 -1.16 -8.79
N GLU A 80 -11.56 -1.09 -8.36
CA GLU A 80 -11.17 -0.71 -7.00
C GLU A 80 -10.81 0.78 -6.85
N ILE A 81 -11.25 1.59 -7.80
CA ILE A 81 -11.07 3.04 -7.83
C ILE A 81 -11.45 3.73 -6.51
N ALA A 82 -12.53 3.28 -5.86
CA ALA A 82 -13.04 3.86 -4.62
C ALA A 82 -12.03 3.77 -3.47
N MET A 83 -11.24 2.68 -3.42
CA MET A 83 -10.17 2.47 -2.44
C MET A 83 -9.05 3.51 -2.62
N HIS A 84 -8.59 3.75 -3.86
CA HIS A 84 -7.58 4.77 -4.15
C HIS A 84 -8.06 6.19 -3.81
N LEU A 85 -9.30 6.51 -4.18
CA LEU A 85 -9.89 7.82 -3.90
C LEU A 85 -10.07 8.05 -2.40
N ALA A 86 -10.36 7.01 -1.61
CA ALA A 86 -10.43 7.11 -0.15
C ALA A 86 -9.07 7.52 0.43
N VAL A 87 -7.96 6.90 -0.02
CA VAL A 87 -6.61 7.31 0.40
C VAL A 87 -6.35 8.76 0.06
N TYR A 88 -6.54 9.16 -1.18
CA TYR A 88 -6.27 10.53 -1.61
C TYR A 88 -7.13 11.58 -0.90
N ARG A 89 -8.34 11.22 -0.49
CA ARG A 89 -9.24 12.10 0.27
C ARG A 89 -8.71 12.40 1.66
N VAL A 90 -8.21 11.39 2.37
CA VAL A 90 -7.80 11.51 3.78
C VAL A 90 -6.31 11.79 3.94
N ARG A 91 -5.51 11.62 2.89
CA ARG A 91 -4.06 11.81 2.84
C ARG A 91 -3.67 12.72 1.67
N PRO A 92 -3.78 14.05 1.85
CA PRO A 92 -3.39 15.02 0.80
C PRO A 92 -1.87 15.01 0.50
N ASP A 93 -1.06 14.50 1.42
CA ASP A 93 0.38 14.32 1.30
C ASP A 93 0.74 13.16 0.34
N VAL A 94 -0.12 12.15 0.20
CA VAL A 94 0.13 10.98 -0.64
C VAL A 94 0.01 11.33 -2.12
N GLN A 95 1.03 10.92 -2.90
CA GLN A 95 1.08 11.10 -4.36
C GLN A 95 0.87 9.81 -5.14
N ALA A 96 1.10 8.65 -4.52
CA ALA A 96 0.94 7.34 -5.17
C ALA A 96 0.30 6.31 -4.24
N VAL A 97 -0.52 5.45 -4.82
CA VAL A 97 -1.20 4.33 -4.13
C VAL A 97 -0.98 3.07 -4.95
N LEU A 98 -0.62 1.99 -4.26
CA LEU A 98 -0.42 0.67 -4.83
C LEU A 98 -1.21 -0.37 -4.05
N HIS A 99 -2.04 -1.13 -4.77
CA HIS A 99 -2.74 -2.30 -4.26
C HIS A 99 -2.20 -3.55 -4.94
N ALA A 100 -1.90 -4.57 -4.14
CA ALA A 100 -1.35 -5.84 -4.60
C ALA A 100 -1.85 -7.01 -3.74
N HIS A 101 -1.60 -8.24 -4.22
CA HIS A 101 -2.03 -9.48 -3.57
C HIS A 101 -0.83 -10.33 -3.12
N PRO A 102 0.01 -9.85 -2.18
CA PRO A 102 1.19 -10.57 -1.72
C PRO A 102 0.77 -11.87 -0.99
N PRO A 103 1.21 -13.06 -1.46
CA PRO A 103 0.62 -14.32 -1.06
C PRO A 103 0.87 -14.67 0.40
N THR A 104 2.04 -14.33 0.97
CA THR A 104 2.33 -14.67 2.37
C THR A 104 1.54 -13.78 3.33
N ALA A 105 1.42 -12.48 3.02
CA ALA A 105 0.63 -11.56 3.84
C ALA A 105 -0.85 -11.95 3.83
N ILE A 106 -1.40 -12.32 2.67
CA ILE A 106 -2.78 -12.83 2.56
C ILE A 106 -2.94 -14.13 3.36
N ALA A 107 -2.01 -15.09 3.23
CA ALA A 107 -2.06 -16.36 3.95
C ALA A 107 -2.09 -16.14 5.48
N LEU A 108 -1.30 -15.19 6.00
CA LEU A 108 -1.33 -14.84 7.42
C LEU A 108 -2.69 -14.24 7.82
N SER A 109 -3.27 -13.38 6.99
CA SER A 109 -4.61 -12.81 7.26
C SER A 109 -5.70 -13.89 7.31
N LEU A 110 -5.62 -14.89 6.40
CA LEU A 110 -6.51 -16.05 6.41
C LEU A 110 -6.37 -16.90 7.69
N ALA A 111 -5.16 -16.97 8.23
CA ALA A 111 -4.87 -17.67 9.48
C ALA A 111 -5.16 -16.82 10.73
N GLY A 112 -5.67 -15.60 10.60
CA GLY A 112 -5.93 -14.69 11.71
C GLY A 112 -4.66 -14.16 12.39
N ILE A 113 -3.50 -14.20 11.68
CA ILE A 113 -2.22 -13.75 12.21
C ILE A 113 -1.99 -12.29 11.86
N SER A 114 -1.89 -11.44 12.88
CA SER A 114 -1.67 -10.01 12.72
C SER A 114 -0.21 -9.71 12.37
N LEU A 115 0.01 -8.75 11.46
CA LEU A 115 1.29 -8.13 11.16
C LEU A 115 1.50 -6.79 11.89
N ALA A 116 0.57 -6.38 12.75
CA ALA A 116 0.67 -5.12 13.46
C ALA A 116 1.74 -5.14 14.58
N GLN A 117 2.20 -6.31 15.00
CA GLN A 117 3.23 -6.43 16.02
C GLN A 117 4.59 -5.93 15.54
N CYS A 118 5.26 -5.13 16.35
CA CYS A 118 6.61 -4.65 16.09
C CYS A 118 7.62 -5.79 16.36
N ILE A 119 7.91 -6.60 15.35
CA ILE A 119 8.85 -7.74 15.47
C ILE A 119 10.20 -7.49 14.80
N LEU A 120 10.29 -6.51 13.91
CA LEU A 120 11.49 -6.17 13.15
C LEU A 120 11.76 -4.67 13.23
N PRO A 121 12.99 -4.23 13.57
CA PRO A 121 13.35 -2.81 13.59
C PRO A 121 13.11 -2.12 12.26
N GLU A 122 13.38 -2.78 11.13
CA GLU A 122 13.20 -2.24 9.78
C GLU A 122 11.72 -1.91 9.49
N VAL A 123 10.80 -2.71 10.01
CA VAL A 123 9.35 -2.44 9.89
C VAL A 123 8.95 -1.23 10.70
N VAL A 124 9.49 -1.08 11.91
CA VAL A 124 9.25 0.09 12.75
C VAL A 124 9.68 1.37 12.04
N VAL A 125 10.84 1.34 11.37
CA VAL A 125 11.37 2.48 10.61
C VAL A 125 10.55 2.75 9.33
N ALA A 126 10.29 1.71 8.53
CA ALA A 126 9.68 1.89 7.20
C ALA A 126 8.17 2.13 7.25
N LEU A 127 7.46 1.51 8.20
CA LEU A 127 6.01 1.45 8.24
C LEU A 127 5.40 1.84 9.61
N GLY A 128 6.18 1.76 10.68
CA GLY A 128 5.68 1.84 12.05
C GLY A 128 4.95 0.55 12.44
N ALA A 129 3.81 0.29 11.84
CA ALA A 129 3.03 -0.93 12.00
C ALA A 129 2.28 -1.27 10.69
N ILE A 130 1.81 -2.52 10.57
CA ILE A 130 1.00 -3.00 9.45
C ILE A 130 -0.36 -3.43 10.00
N PRO A 131 -1.33 -2.51 10.15
CA PRO A 131 -2.66 -2.85 10.63
C PRO A 131 -3.42 -3.68 9.58
N THR A 132 -4.38 -4.48 10.04
CA THR A 132 -5.29 -5.23 9.19
C THR A 132 -6.68 -4.59 9.24
N ALA A 133 -7.19 -4.20 8.06
CA ALA A 133 -8.58 -3.80 7.89
C ALA A 133 -9.49 -5.04 7.98
N THR A 134 -10.64 -4.89 8.59
CA THR A 134 -11.67 -5.93 8.63
C THR A 134 -12.12 -6.28 7.22
N TYR A 135 -12.54 -7.53 7.03
CA TYR A 135 -13.04 -7.99 5.74
C TYR A 135 -14.10 -7.06 5.16
N ALA A 136 -13.91 -6.71 3.91
CA ALA A 136 -14.85 -5.97 3.09
C ALA A 136 -14.87 -6.57 1.68
N THR A 137 -16.04 -6.65 1.05
CA THR A 137 -16.18 -7.26 -0.27
C THR A 137 -15.50 -6.38 -1.32
N PRO A 138 -14.51 -6.89 -2.09
CA PRO A 138 -13.83 -6.14 -3.13
C PRO A 138 -14.79 -5.49 -4.14
N GLY A 139 -14.48 -4.27 -4.59
CA GLY A 139 -15.31 -3.53 -5.54
C GLY A 139 -16.56 -2.86 -4.93
N THR A 140 -16.79 -2.99 -3.63
CA THR A 140 -17.88 -2.29 -2.91
C THR A 140 -17.39 -1.06 -2.16
N LEU A 141 -18.32 -0.25 -1.65
CA LEU A 141 -18.01 0.90 -0.79
C LEU A 141 -17.60 0.51 0.64
N ASP A 142 -17.69 -0.76 1.00
CA ASP A 142 -17.24 -1.25 2.30
C ASP A 142 -15.72 -1.21 2.43
N VAL A 143 -14.99 -1.43 1.31
CA VAL A 143 -13.51 -1.37 1.31
C VAL A 143 -12.99 0.01 1.70
N PRO A 144 -13.41 1.12 1.06
CA PRO A 144 -13.06 2.47 1.53
C PRO A 144 -13.35 2.70 3.01
N ALA A 145 -14.50 2.28 3.48
CA ALA A 145 -14.91 2.47 4.87
C ALA A 145 -14.00 1.70 5.85
N SER A 146 -13.59 0.46 5.50
CA SER A 146 -12.73 -0.37 6.35
C SER A 146 -11.30 0.15 6.49
N ILE A 147 -10.80 0.90 5.51
CA ILE A 147 -9.40 1.37 5.49
C ILE A 147 -9.22 2.81 5.95
N GLU A 148 -10.28 3.65 5.90
CA GLU A 148 -10.13 5.12 6.01
C GLU A 148 -9.44 5.55 7.29
N GLU A 149 -9.83 5.00 8.43
CA GLU A 149 -9.21 5.35 9.71
C GLU A 149 -7.77 4.82 9.82
N LEU A 150 -7.52 3.61 9.31
CA LEU A 150 -6.20 2.99 9.35
C LEU A 150 -5.19 3.75 8.49
N ILE A 151 -5.59 4.13 7.27
CA ILE A 151 -4.69 4.80 6.32
C ILE A 151 -4.36 6.25 6.72
N ARG A 152 -5.12 6.87 7.62
CA ARG A 152 -4.77 8.18 8.19
C ARG A 152 -3.43 8.14 8.92
N GLY A 153 -3.15 7.07 9.65
CA GLY A 153 -1.96 6.92 10.48
C GLY A 153 -0.89 5.99 9.92
N HIS A 154 -1.18 5.28 8.83
CA HIS A 154 -0.28 4.25 8.31
C HIS A 154 -0.09 4.39 6.80
N ASN A 155 1.08 3.94 6.32
CA ASN A 155 1.42 3.94 4.90
C ASN A 155 1.23 2.56 4.24
N ALA A 156 0.87 1.56 5.02
CA ALA A 156 0.55 0.21 4.58
C ALA A 156 -0.59 -0.34 5.42
N VAL A 157 -1.56 -0.99 4.77
CA VAL A 157 -2.70 -1.68 5.40
C VAL A 157 -2.85 -3.03 4.75
N LEU A 158 -2.97 -4.09 5.56
CA LEU A 158 -3.36 -5.42 5.11
C LEU A 158 -4.89 -5.46 5.04
N LEU A 159 -5.43 -5.86 3.90
CA LEU A 159 -6.86 -6.08 3.69
C LEU A 159 -7.16 -7.55 3.97
N GLU A 160 -7.97 -7.84 4.99
CA GLU A 160 -8.26 -9.21 5.40
C GLU A 160 -8.78 -10.03 4.22
N ARG A 161 -8.14 -11.20 3.95
CA ARG A 161 -8.50 -12.16 2.89
C ARG A 161 -8.44 -11.61 1.46
N HIS A 162 -7.80 -10.46 1.25
CA HIS A 162 -7.81 -9.81 -0.05
C HIS A 162 -6.40 -9.46 -0.54
N GLY A 163 -5.71 -8.55 0.13
CA GLY A 163 -4.43 -8.06 -0.33
C GLY A 163 -3.86 -6.99 0.58
N THR A 164 -3.06 -6.10 0.00
CA THR A 164 -2.44 -4.98 0.69
C THR A 164 -2.68 -3.67 -0.05
N LEU A 165 -2.76 -2.60 0.71
CA LEU A 165 -2.76 -1.23 0.22
C LEU A 165 -1.55 -0.53 0.77
N THR A 166 -0.71 0.02 -0.11
CA THR A 166 0.45 0.85 0.27
C THR A 166 0.40 2.19 -0.45
N CYS A 167 0.95 3.22 0.18
CA CYS A 167 0.95 4.55 -0.40
C CYS A 167 2.28 5.27 -0.12
N GLY A 168 2.56 6.35 -0.84
CA GLY A 168 3.79 7.10 -0.68
C GLY A 168 3.83 8.41 -1.45
N ASP A 169 5.00 9.08 -1.37
CA ASP A 169 5.32 10.29 -2.11
C ASP A 169 5.47 10.02 -3.62
N ASP A 170 5.74 8.75 -3.96
CA ASP A 170 5.81 8.22 -5.32
C ASP A 170 5.54 6.70 -5.34
N LEU A 171 5.50 6.11 -6.53
CA LEU A 171 5.26 4.67 -6.70
C LEU A 171 6.43 3.80 -6.23
N GLU A 172 7.67 4.28 -6.29
CA GLU A 172 8.82 3.52 -5.79
C GLU A 172 8.74 3.35 -4.28
N GLN A 173 8.35 4.41 -3.57
CA GLN A 173 8.17 4.35 -2.13
C GLN A 173 6.98 3.44 -1.76
N ALA A 174 5.85 3.54 -2.48
CA ALA A 174 4.71 2.65 -2.27
C ALA A 174 5.08 1.18 -2.54
N TYR A 175 5.88 0.92 -3.59
CA TYR A 175 6.39 -0.40 -3.92
C TYR A 175 7.36 -0.94 -2.86
N GLY A 176 8.33 -0.13 -2.41
CA GLY A 176 9.23 -0.53 -1.33
C GLY A 176 8.48 -0.92 -0.05
N ARG A 177 7.42 -0.20 0.29
CA ARG A 177 6.53 -0.52 1.40
C ARG A 177 5.81 -1.86 1.20
N LEU A 178 5.35 -2.16 -0.01
CA LEU A 178 4.78 -3.47 -0.35
C LEU A 178 5.80 -4.60 -0.17
N GLU A 179 7.04 -4.42 -0.61
CA GLU A 179 8.10 -5.40 -0.41
C GLU A 179 8.37 -5.64 1.08
N VAL A 180 8.41 -4.59 1.90
CA VAL A 180 8.55 -4.70 3.36
C VAL A 180 7.39 -5.49 3.98
N VAL A 181 6.14 -5.25 3.55
CA VAL A 181 4.97 -6.00 4.05
C VAL A 181 5.12 -7.50 3.75
N GLU A 182 5.38 -7.89 2.51
CA GLU A 182 5.52 -9.31 2.14
C GLU A 182 6.75 -9.95 2.79
N HIS A 183 7.87 -9.23 2.87
CA HIS A 183 9.08 -9.74 3.55
C HIS A 183 8.82 -10.00 5.03
N THR A 184 8.15 -9.08 5.72
CA THR A 184 7.72 -9.24 7.11
C THR A 184 6.80 -10.44 7.29
N ALA A 185 5.85 -10.61 6.37
CA ALA A 185 4.93 -11.73 6.39
C ALA A 185 5.68 -13.07 6.24
N ARG A 186 6.64 -13.15 5.33
CA ARG A 186 7.50 -14.34 5.15
C ARG A 186 8.32 -14.67 6.39
N ILE A 187 8.96 -13.66 6.99
CA ILE A 187 9.72 -13.85 8.24
C ILE A 187 8.78 -14.31 9.36
N THR A 188 7.62 -13.67 9.50
CA THR A 188 6.61 -14.07 10.49
C THR A 188 6.18 -15.53 10.31
N HIS A 189 5.91 -15.95 9.07
CA HIS A 189 5.55 -17.32 8.74
C HIS A 189 6.64 -18.31 9.14
N LEU A 190 7.90 -18.06 8.75
CA LEU A 190 9.05 -18.91 9.06
C LEU A 190 9.32 -18.96 10.58
N ALA A 191 9.29 -17.82 11.26
CA ALA A 191 9.52 -17.75 12.69
C ALA A 191 8.49 -18.57 13.48
N ARG A 192 7.21 -18.53 13.08
CA ARG A 192 6.14 -19.32 13.72
C ARG A 192 6.32 -20.84 13.58
N GLN A 193 7.01 -21.29 12.55
CA GLN A 193 7.36 -22.72 12.41
C GLN A 193 8.47 -23.14 13.39
N LEU A 194 9.30 -22.19 13.82
CA LEU A 194 10.42 -22.44 14.74
C LEU A 194 10.02 -22.28 16.22
N GLY A 195 8.95 -21.55 16.50
CA GLY A 195 8.45 -21.34 17.85
C GLY A 195 7.67 -20.03 18.04
N PRO A 196 7.43 -19.62 19.28
CA PRO A 196 6.74 -18.37 19.58
C PRO A 196 7.59 -17.15 19.19
N ILE A 197 6.93 -16.12 18.64
CA ILE A 197 7.58 -14.85 18.29
C ILE A 197 7.53 -13.93 19.52
N ALA A 198 8.68 -13.36 19.88
CA ALA A 198 8.79 -12.31 20.88
C ALA A 198 8.80 -10.93 20.16
N PRO A 199 7.77 -10.08 20.33
CA PRO A 199 7.79 -8.71 19.82
C PRO A 199 8.87 -7.87 20.52
N LEU A 200 9.29 -6.80 19.85
CA LEU A 200 10.10 -5.75 20.46
C LEU A 200 9.31 -5.13 21.63
N THR A 201 10.02 -4.87 22.74
CA THR A 201 9.45 -4.14 23.87
C THR A 201 9.18 -2.68 23.47
N PRO A 202 8.27 -1.98 24.18
CA PRO A 202 8.03 -0.56 23.94
C PRO A 202 9.31 0.30 23.96
N ASP A 203 10.24 -0.01 24.88
CA ASP A 203 11.51 0.70 24.99
C ASP A 203 12.43 0.43 23.77
N GLU A 204 12.44 -0.79 23.25
CA GLU A 204 13.17 -1.13 22.03
C GLU A 204 12.60 -0.41 20.82
N VAL A 205 11.27 -0.39 20.67
CA VAL A 205 10.60 0.37 19.61
C VAL A 205 10.96 1.85 19.67
N GLN A 206 10.91 2.47 20.87
CA GLN A 206 11.30 3.87 21.03
C GLN A 206 12.78 4.13 20.71
N ARG A 207 13.69 3.21 21.07
CA ARG A 207 15.11 3.32 20.72
C ARG A 207 15.30 3.29 19.20
N VAL A 208 14.63 2.37 18.51
CA VAL A 208 14.66 2.27 17.03
C VAL A 208 14.14 3.55 16.40
N GLN A 209 13.01 4.07 16.86
CA GLN A 209 12.42 5.31 16.35
C GLN A 209 13.35 6.52 16.52
N ARG A 210 13.92 6.70 17.72
CA ARG A 210 14.88 7.79 18.00
C ARG A 210 16.14 7.70 17.13
N ALA A 211 16.67 6.49 16.95
CA ALA A 211 17.83 6.27 16.08
C ALA A 211 17.52 6.62 14.61
N ALA A 212 16.35 6.18 14.12
CA ALA A 212 15.90 6.47 12.77
C ALA A 212 15.64 7.97 12.53
N GLU A 213 15.06 8.67 13.51
CA GLU A 213 14.84 10.11 13.48
C GLU A 213 16.16 10.89 13.47
N SER A 214 17.11 10.50 14.34
CA SER A 214 18.45 11.11 14.39
C SER A 214 19.25 10.88 13.10
N ALA A 215 19.00 9.77 12.40
CA ALA A 215 19.59 9.46 11.10
C ALA A 215 18.86 10.11 9.90
N GLY A 216 17.75 10.84 10.15
CA GLY A 216 16.93 11.45 9.11
C GLY A 216 16.14 10.46 8.25
N LEU A 217 15.99 9.22 8.71
CA LEU A 217 15.27 8.16 7.99
C LEU A 217 13.74 8.31 8.11
N ILE A 218 13.27 8.93 9.19
CA ILE A 218 11.84 9.25 9.41
C ILE A 218 11.71 10.71 9.81
N ARG A 219 10.59 11.35 9.43
CA ARG A 219 10.31 12.76 9.78
C ARG A 219 9.62 12.88 11.14
N ALA A 220 8.85 11.87 11.52
CA ALA A 220 8.18 11.78 12.82
C ALA A 220 7.99 10.30 13.15
N PRO A 221 8.07 9.91 14.45
CA PRO A 221 7.79 8.55 14.86
C PRO A 221 6.34 8.17 14.48
N ALA A 222 6.15 6.97 13.94
CA ALA A 222 4.81 6.44 13.79
C ALA A 222 4.17 6.31 15.17
N ASP A 223 2.91 6.75 15.31
CA ASP A 223 2.19 6.64 16.57
C ASP A 223 1.76 5.18 16.82
N CYS A 224 2.69 4.38 17.31
CA CYS A 224 2.42 2.99 17.70
C CYS A 224 1.34 2.86 18.79
N SER A 225 0.98 3.96 19.47
CA SER A 225 -0.09 3.96 20.48
C SER A 225 -1.47 3.71 19.88
N LYS A 226 -1.64 4.01 18.59
CA LYS A 226 -2.90 3.82 17.86
C LYS A 226 -3.05 2.40 17.26
N CYS A 227 -1.98 1.62 17.16
CA CYS A 227 -2.07 0.28 16.57
C CYS A 227 -2.70 -0.77 17.51
N GLY A 228 -2.97 -0.42 18.77
CA GLY A 228 -3.61 -1.28 19.77
C GLY A 228 -2.77 -2.47 20.25
N VAL A 229 -1.61 -2.70 19.67
CA VAL A 229 -0.77 -3.90 19.88
C VAL A 229 0.29 -3.68 20.95
N CYS A 230 0.83 -2.47 21.06
CA CYS A 230 1.88 -2.13 22.04
C CYS A 230 1.34 -1.81 23.45
N ARG A 231 0.05 -1.97 23.70
CA ARG A 231 -0.62 -1.66 24.97
C ARG A 231 -0.98 -2.88 25.82
N ARG A 232 -0.42 -4.06 25.53
CA ARG A 232 -0.63 -5.25 26.40
C ARG A 232 0.65 -5.69 27.04
#